data_dba321336325c27214080571f20e6b3c
#
_entry.id   dba321336325c27214080571f20e6b3c
#
_cell.length_a   1.000
_cell.length_b   1.000
_cell.length_c   1.000
_cell.angle_alpha   90.00
_cell.angle_beta   90.00
_cell.angle_gamma   90.00
#
_symmetry.space_group_name_H-M   'P 1'
#
loop_
_entity.id
_entity.type
_entity.pdbx_description
1 polymer ?
#
loop_
_entity_poly.entity_id
_entity_poly.type
_entity_poly.pdbx_seq_one_letter_code
_entity_poly.pdbx_strand_id
1 'polypeptide(L)'
;DNIVHYVFIDGYEHKENVINQMVLKTGSGTLKPFEEQKIPIKTVTLEENVGKGWYGHRVYSACSFLVNADAICYLDEDNWFEPDHVKRLVEKLNNGNQWAYSLRKIYDQEGNYVCEDNCESLGKWPVYFNDQVHHIDTSSYIVRRDVAITIGHAWYGQWGADRQFFANLRQNFPQYECTNKHTLCYRLDNNTGKGESNPNSVNKDFFIKGNKIQKEKYDTIHFPWKKEMKTVARVAPGISIIE
;
A
#
# COMPACT_ATOMS: atom_id res chain seq x y z
N ASP A 1 13.05 -18.55 -1.33
CA ASP A 1 12.40 -17.25 -1.44
C ASP A 1 12.99 -16.33 -0.39
N ASN A 2 13.75 -15.32 -0.83
CA ASN A 2 14.49 -14.42 0.05
C ASN A 2 13.62 -13.23 0.45
N ILE A 3 12.66 -13.46 1.34
CA ILE A 3 11.87 -12.38 1.94
C ILE A 3 12.51 -12.00 3.26
N VAL A 4 12.69 -10.71 3.50
CA VAL A 4 13.12 -10.14 4.79
C VAL A 4 12.11 -9.09 5.21
N HIS A 5 11.61 -9.19 6.42
CA HIS A 5 10.73 -8.17 7.00
C HIS A 5 11.56 -7.14 7.76
N TYR A 6 11.61 -5.92 7.25
CA TYR A 6 12.22 -4.79 7.93
C TYR A 6 11.15 -4.01 8.70
N VAL A 7 11.34 -3.87 10.01
CA VAL A 7 10.50 -3.05 10.88
C VAL A 7 11.24 -1.77 11.20
N PHE A 8 10.75 -0.66 10.68
CA PHE A 8 11.25 0.67 10.99
C PHE A 8 10.52 1.21 12.22
N ILE A 9 11.25 1.42 13.28
CA ILE A 9 10.75 1.96 14.54
C ILE A 9 11.06 3.46 14.53
N ASP A 10 10.03 4.27 14.34
CA ASP A 10 10.14 5.71 14.19
C ASP A 10 10.09 6.43 15.55
N GLY A 11 11.25 6.57 16.16
CA GLY A 11 11.48 7.09 17.51
C GLY A 11 11.93 6.02 18.49
N TYR A 12 13.07 6.28 19.13
CA TYR A 12 13.70 5.33 20.08
C TYR A 12 12.80 4.98 21.27
N GLU A 13 11.98 5.93 21.70
CA GLU A 13 11.01 5.76 22.79
C GLU A 13 9.95 4.67 22.51
N HIS A 14 9.73 4.33 21.26
CA HIS A 14 8.77 3.29 20.86
C HIS A 14 9.39 1.90 20.74
N LYS A 15 10.72 1.79 20.81
CA LYS A 15 11.47 0.56 20.52
C LYS A 15 11.03 -0.63 21.36
N GLU A 16 10.97 -0.47 22.68
CA GLU A 16 10.62 -1.55 23.60
C GLU A 16 9.19 -2.04 23.37
N ASN A 17 8.25 -1.11 23.17
CA ASN A 17 6.85 -1.40 22.90
C ASN A 17 6.67 -2.19 21.62
N VAL A 18 7.33 -1.76 20.53
CA VAL A 18 7.25 -2.42 19.22
C VAL A 18 7.85 -3.83 19.31
N ILE A 19 9.03 -3.99 19.92
CA ILE A 19 9.67 -5.30 20.07
C ILE A 19 8.78 -6.25 20.88
N ASN A 20 8.21 -5.78 21.98
CA ASN A 20 7.31 -6.59 22.81
C ASN A 20 6.06 -7.02 22.03
N GLN A 21 5.46 -6.16 21.24
CA GLN A 21 4.31 -6.50 20.39
C GLN A 21 4.67 -7.51 19.29
N MET A 22 5.87 -7.44 18.73
CA MET A 22 6.34 -8.39 17.73
C MET A 22 6.50 -9.79 18.33
N VAL A 23 6.92 -9.89 19.58
CA VAL A 23 7.05 -11.15 20.32
C VAL A 23 5.68 -11.73 20.71
N LEU A 24 4.71 -10.88 21.05
CA LEU A 24 3.39 -11.30 21.55
C LEU A 24 2.42 -11.73 20.44
N LYS A 25 2.58 -11.24 19.21
CA LYS A 25 1.65 -11.50 18.10
C LYS A 25 1.84 -12.82 17.36
N THR A 26 2.74 -13.70 17.77
CA THR A 26 2.79 -15.06 17.24
C THR A 26 1.65 -15.89 17.84
N GLY A 27 0.53 -15.91 17.17
CA GLY A 27 -0.83 -16.36 17.50
C GLY A 27 -1.10 -17.72 18.17
N SER A 28 -0.24 -18.20 19.04
CA SER A 28 -0.48 -19.45 19.78
C SER A 28 -0.42 -19.31 21.31
N GLY A 29 -0.38 -18.08 21.87
CA GLY A 29 -0.29 -17.88 23.32
C GLY A 29 1.02 -18.36 23.96
N THR A 30 1.91 -18.97 23.20
CA THR A 30 3.27 -19.31 23.58
C THR A 30 4.21 -18.35 22.86
N LEU A 31 5.01 -17.62 23.63
CA LEU A 31 6.11 -16.80 23.13
C LEU A 31 7.08 -17.69 22.33
N LYS A 32 6.99 -17.64 21.01
CA LYS A 32 8.04 -18.24 20.18
C LYS A 32 9.14 -17.20 20.02
N PRO A 33 10.41 -17.59 20.29
CA PRO A 33 11.53 -16.70 20.03
C PRO A 33 11.55 -16.23 18.58
N PHE A 34 12.04 -15.03 18.34
CA PHE A 34 12.26 -14.43 17.01
C PHE A 34 12.93 -15.40 16.01
N GLU A 35 13.74 -16.31 16.52
CA GLU A 35 14.54 -17.29 15.78
C GLU A 35 13.71 -18.42 15.12
N GLU A 36 12.45 -18.61 15.52
CA GLU A 36 11.57 -19.61 14.92
C GLU A 36 10.69 -19.09 13.77
N GLN A 37 10.81 -17.83 13.41
CA GLN A 37 10.04 -17.25 12.32
C GLN A 37 10.63 -17.68 10.97
N LYS A 38 9.77 -18.18 10.08
CA LYS A 38 10.17 -18.59 8.73
C LYS A 38 10.72 -17.45 7.87
N ILE A 39 10.36 -16.20 8.18
CA ILE A 39 10.80 -14.99 7.50
C ILE A 39 11.70 -14.21 8.47
N PRO A 40 12.97 -13.93 8.11
CA PRO A 40 13.84 -13.13 8.93
C PRO A 40 13.27 -11.72 9.15
N ILE A 41 13.27 -11.26 10.40
CA ILE A 41 12.87 -9.92 10.77
C ILE A 41 14.11 -9.11 11.14
N LYS A 42 14.23 -7.91 10.62
CA LYS A 42 15.26 -6.93 10.95
C LYS A 42 14.60 -5.65 11.43
N THR A 43 15.14 -5.07 12.49
CA THR A 43 14.66 -3.79 13.02
C THR A 43 15.63 -2.66 12.68
N VAL A 44 15.07 -1.52 12.29
CA VAL A 44 15.80 -0.26 12.14
C VAL A 44 15.14 0.74 13.07
N THR A 45 15.86 1.17 14.10
CA THR A 45 15.35 2.15 15.07
C THR A 45 15.92 3.52 14.73
N LEU A 46 15.03 4.49 14.52
CA LEU A 46 15.40 5.89 14.36
C LEU A 46 15.49 6.52 15.75
N GLU A 47 16.48 7.41 15.95
CA GLU A 47 16.69 8.09 17.23
C GLU A 47 15.50 9.00 17.57
N GLU A 48 15.00 9.70 16.57
CA GLU A 48 13.88 10.62 16.69
C GLU A 48 12.69 10.15 15.86
N ASN A 49 11.48 10.55 16.26
CA ASN A 49 10.26 10.33 15.47
C ASN A 49 10.20 11.34 14.32
N VAL A 50 10.69 10.92 13.15
CA VAL A 50 10.78 11.76 11.95
C VAL A 50 9.47 11.76 11.14
N GLY A 51 8.63 10.76 11.33
CA GLY A 51 7.34 10.62 10.63
C GLY A 51 6.17 11.33 11.30
N LYS A 52 6.35 11.85 12.53
CA LYS A 52 5.32 12.57 13.28
C LYS A 52 4.78 13.77 12.49
N GLY A 53 3.47 13.79 12.28
CA GLY A 53 2.82 14.81 11.46
C GLY A 53 3.00 14.65 9.94
N TRP A 54 3.65 13.55 9.49
CA TRP A 54 3.94 13.22 8.10
C TRP A 54 3.42 11.83 7.71
N TYR A 55 2.56 11.22 8.53
CA TYR A 55 1.95 9.91 8.26
C TYR A 55 2.97 8.79 7.93
N GLY A 56 4.16 8.82 8.54
CA GLY A 56 5.23 7.87 8.24
C GLY A 56 5.91 8.04 6.88
N HIS A 57 5.45 8.96 6.03
CA HIS A 57 5.93 9.11 4.65
C HIS A 57 7.44 9.36 4.54
N ARG A 58 8.04 10.05 5.52
CA ARG A 58 9.50 10.24 5.57
C ARG A 58 10.26 8.94 5.71
N VAL A 59 9.71 8.00 6.47
CA VAL A 59 10.29 6.66 6.63
C VAL A 59 10.15 5.88 5.31
N TYR A 60 8.98 5.92 4.66
CA TYR A 60 8.79 5.33 3.34
C TYR A 60 9.73 5.91 2.30
N SER A 61 9.98 7.23 2.33
CA SER A 61 10.96 7.86 1.46
C SER A 61 12.36 7.27 1.66
N ALA A 62 12.79 7.08 2.91
CA ALA A 62 14.15 6.67 3.24
C ALA A 62 14.38 5.16 3.11
N CYS A 63 13.37 4.32 3.34
CA CYS A 63 13.55 2.86 3.49
C CYS A 63 14.21 2.21 2.27
N SER A 64 13.93 2.68 1.05
CA SER A 64 14.52 2.15 -0.18
C SER A 64 16.05 2.29 -0.25
N PHE A 65 16.60 3.28 0.43
CA PHE A 65 18.05 3.48 0.56
C PHE A 65 18.68 2.63 1.65
N LEU A 66 17.90 2.28 2.68
CA LEU A 66 18.38 1.61 3.89
C LEU A 66 18.32 0.08 3.81
N VAL A 67 17.54 -0.47 2.88
CA VAL A 67 17.38 -1.92 2.72
C VAL A 67 18.17 -2.42 1.51
N ASN A 68 18.71 -3.63 1.62
CA ASN A 68 19.35 -4.31 0.50
C ASN A 68 18.44 -5.42 -0.02
N ALA A 69 17.62 -5.09 -1.02
CA ALA A 69 16.64 -5.97 -1.62
C ALA A 69 16.46 -5.63 -3.11
N ASP A 70 15.94 -6.54 -3.92
CA ASP A 70 15.65 -6.30 -5.34
C ASP A 70 14.33 -5.53 -5.52
N ALA A 71 13.40 -5.72 -4.59
CA ALA A 71 12.10 -5.06 -4.58
C ALA A 71 11.60 -4.82 -3.15
N ILE A 72 10.68 -3.88 -3.00
CA ILE A 72 10.16 -3.41 -1.72
C ILE A 72 8.63 -3.50 -1.74
N CYS A 73 8.06 -4.14 -0.71
CA CYS A 73 6.65 -4.00 -0.33
C CYS A 73 6.59 -3.08 0.88
N TYR A 74 5.64 -2.17 0.89
CA TYR A 74 5.35 -1.33 2.05
C TYR A 74 4.24 -1.99 2.87
N LEU A 75 4.25 -1.78 4.18
CA LEU A 75 3.20 -2.28 5.07
C LEU A 75 3.06 -1.36 6.27
N ASP A 76 1.87 -0.81 6.44
CA ASP A 76 1.50 -0.05 7.64
C ASP A 76 1.31 -1.00 8.83
N GLU A 77 1.56 -0.52 10.04
CA GLU A 77 1.59 -1.31 11.27
C GLU A 77 0.24 -1.93 11.67
N ASP A 78 -0.84 -1.38 11.16
CA ASP A 78 -2.22 -1.83 11.43
C ASP A 78 -2.81 -2.73 10.35
N ASN A 79 -2.09 -2.92 9.23
CA ASN A 79 -2.48 -3.76 8.12
C ASN A 79 -1.77 -5.12 8.15
N TRP A 80 -2.25 -6.07 7.33
CA TRP A 80 -1.58 -7.36 7.13
C TRP A 80 -1.81 -7.92 5.73
N PHE A 81 -1.00 -8.90 5.37
CA PHE A 81 -1.09 -9.57 4.08
C PHE A 81 -1.74 -10.94 4.18
N GLU A 82 -2.52 -11.31 3.16
CA GLU A 82 -2.86 -12.70 2.92
C GLU A 82 -1.59 -13.53 2.62
N PRO A 83 -1.57 -14.83 2.92
CA PRO A 83 -0.36 -15.66 2.81
C PRO A 83 0.31 -15.65 1.44
N ASP A 84 -0.43 -15.41 0.37
CA ASP A 84 0.06 -15.42 -1.02
C ASP A 84 0.29 -14.00 -1.61
N HIS A 85 0.13 -12.95 -0.83
CA HIS A 85 0.23 -11.56 -1.28
C HIS A 85 1.56 -11.26 -1.96
N VAL A 86 2.68 -11.44 -1.25
CA VAL A 86 4.02 -11.15 -1.76
C VAL A 86 4.35 -12.04 -2.96
N LYS A 87 4.00 -13.33 -2.90
CA LYS A 87 4.20 -14.26 -4.01
C LYS A 87 3.55 -13.75 -5.30
N ARG A 88 2.28 -13.36 -5.23
CA ARG A 88 1.54 -12.84 -6.39
C ARG A 88 2.13 -11.57 -6.96
N LEU A 89 2.59 -10.69 -6.10
CA LEU A 89 3.25 -9.45 -6.52
C LEU A 89 4.61 -9.72 -7.18
N VAL A 90 5.42 -10.62 -6.63
CA VAL A 90 6.70 -11.04 -7.21
C VAL A 90 6.52 -11.68 -8.59
N GLU A 91 5.49 -12.52 -8.76
CA GLU A 91 5.13 -13.09 -10.07
C GLU A 91 4.93 -11.99 -11.13
N LYS A 92 4.31 -10.86 -10.74
CA LYS A 92 4.14 -9.71 -11.66
C LYS A 92 5.47 -9.04 -12.02
N LEU A 93 6.37 -8.87 -11.06
CA LEU A 93 7.71 -8.34 -11.34
C LEU A 93 8.53 -9.26 -12.25
N ASN A 94 8.40 -10.58 -12.06
CA ASN A 94 9.09 -11.58 -12.88
C ASN A 94 8.60 -11.57 -14.35
N ASN A 95 7.38 -11.09 -14.60
CA ASN A 95 6.85 -10.87 -15.95
C ASN A 95 7.39 -9.58 -16.62
N GLY A 96 8.41 -8.94 -16.04
CA GLY A 96 9.05 -7.77 -16.60
C GLY A 96 8.48 -6.42 -16.13
N ASN A 97 7.53 -6.43 -15.20
CA ASN A 97 7.00 -5.18 -14.66
C ASN A 97 8.01 -4.49 -13.73
N GLN A 98 7.94 -3.16 -13.67
CA GLN A 98 8.76 -2.32 -12.80
C GLN A 98 8.16 -2.20 -11.41
N TRP A 99 6.85 -2.29 -11.30
CA TRP A 99 6.10 -2.36 -10.08
C TRP A 99 4.77 -3.08 -10.31
N ALA A 100 4.15 -3.51 -9.24
CA ALA A 100 2.85 -4.14 -9.27
C ALA A 100 2.06 -3.80 -8.01
N TYR A 101 0.76 -4.08 -8.01
CA TYR A 101 -0.08 -3.87 -6.85
C TYR A 101 -1.18 -4.92 -6.72
N SER A 102 -1.65 -5.09 -5.50
CA SER A 102 -2.84 -5.87 -5.17
C SER A 102 -4.03 -4.96 -4.91
N LEU A 103 -5.20 -5.57 -4.80
CA LEU A 103 -6.38 -4.95 -4.23
C LEU A 103 -6.45 -5.26 -2.74
N ARG A 104 -7.36 -4.59 -2.01
CA ARG A 104 -7.47 -4.76 -0.57
C ARG A 104 -8.86 -5.23 -0.12
N LYS A 105 -8.86 -5.93 0.99
CA LYS A 105 -10.03 -6.24 1.81
C LYS A 105 -10.12 -5.21 2.93
N ILE A 106 -11.31 -4.79 3.28
CA ILE A 106 -11.54 -3.86 4.36
C ILE A 106 -11.99 -4.63 5.60
N TYR A 107 -11.38 -4.29 6.73
CA TYR A 107 -11.70 -4.79 8.05
C TYR A 107 -12.06 -3.63 8.96
N ASP A 108 -12.97 -3.85 9.91
CA ASP A 108 -13.27 -2.86 10.94
C ASP A 108 -12.16 -2.81 12.02
N GLN A 109 -12.34 -1.96 13.00
CA GLN A 109 -11.39 -1.76 14.10
C GLN A 109 -11.18 -3.02 14.94
N GLU A 110 -12.22 -3.83 15.08
CA GLU A 110 -12.21 -5.09 15.81
C GLU A 110 -11.58 -6.24 15.00
N GLY A 111 -11.28 -6.00 13.72
CA GLY A 111 -10.70 -6.99 12.81
C GLY A 111 -11.74 -7.86 12.12
N ASN A 112 -13.02 -7.48 12.12
CA ASN A 112 -14.04 -8.19 11.37
C ASN A 112 -14.04 -7.74 9.91
N TYR A 113 -14.21 -8.69 9.00
CA TYR A 113 -14.30 -8.41 7.57
C TYR A 113 -15.53 -7.58 7.22
N VAL A 114 -15.35 -6.52 6.44
CA VAL A 114 -16.41 -5.64 5.97
C VAL A 114 -16.74 -5.90 4.51
N CYS A 115 -15.78 -5.74 3.61
CA CYS A 115 -15.97 -5.95 2.17
C CYS A 115 -14.62 -5.98 1.43
N GLU A 116 -14.65 -6.38 0.17
CA GLU A 116 -13.58 -6.07 -0.79
C GLU A 116 -13.66 -4.60 -1.19
N ASP A 117 -12.51 -3.93 -1.30
CA ASP A 117 -12.48 -2.56 -1.78
C ASP A 117 -12.42 -2.51 -3.29
N ASN A 118 -13.53 -2.14 -3.89
CA ASN A 118 -13.67 -1.95 -5.32
C ASN A 118 -13.79 -0.47 -5.72
N CYS A 119 -13.55 0.47 -4.81
CA CYS A 119 -13.64 1.90 -5.08
C CYS A 119 -12.30 2.65 -4.96
N GLU A 120 -11.54 2.43 -3.90
CA GLU A 120 -10.27 3.14 -3.66
C GLU A 120 -9.07 2.38 -4.26
N SER A 121 -8.88 1.11 -3.92
CA SER A 121 -7.77 0.31 -4.46
C SER A 121 -7.85 0.07 -5.96
N LEU A 122 -8.99 0.37 -6.57
CA LEU A 122 -9.14 0.33 -8.01
C LEU A 122 -8.51 1.53 -8.75
N GLY A 123 -7.76 2.37 -8.07
CA GLY A 123 -7.06 3.50 -8.65
C GLY A 123 -7.93 4.74 -8.86
N LYS A 124 -9.17 4.73 -8.39
CA LYS A 124 -10.08 5.88 -8.45
C LYS A 124 -10.62 6.21 -7.08
N TRP A 125 -10.34 7.40 -6.61
CA TRP A 125 -10.86 7.91 -5.36
C TRP A 125 -11.02 9.44 -5.44
N PRO A 126 -12.05 9.97 -4.86
CA PRO A 126 -13.27 9.28 -4.45
C PRO A 126 -14.18 9.00 -5.64
N VAL A 127 -14.77 7.82 -5.71
CA VAL A 127 -15.71 7.43 -6.78
C VAL A 127 -16.90 8.39 -6.89
N TYR A 128 -17.31 8.98 -5.77
CA TYR A 128 -18.42 9.94 -5.71
C TYR A 128 -18.04 11.34 -6.20
N PHE A 129 -16.77 11.63 -6.45
CA PHE A 129 -16.28 12.95 -6.87
C PHE A 129 -15.78 12.91 -8.32
N ASN A 130 -16.54 12.31 -9.20
CA ASN A 130 -16.30 12.25 -10.64
C ASN A 130 -15.06 11.46 -11.09
N ASP A 131 -14.58 10.52 -10.29
CA ASP A 131 -13.48 9.61 -10.65
C ASP A 131 -12.17 10.30 -11.12
N GLN A 132 -11.89 11.48 -10.63
CA GLN A 132 -10.74 12.26 -11.12
C GLN A 132 -9.44 11.97 -10.38
N VAL A 133 -9.53 11.44 -9.17
CA VAL A 133 -8.35 11.17 -8.33
C VAL A 133 -8.06 9.69 -8.31
N HIS A 134 -6.87 9.32 -8.79
CA HIS A 134 -6.38 7.95 -8.72
C HIS A 134 -5.59 7.73 -7.43
N HIS A 135 -5.79 6.57 -6.83
CA HIS A 135 -5.10 6.19 -5.62
C HIS A 135 -5.00 4.66 -5.52
N ILE A 136 -3.86 4.20 -5.04
CA ILE A 136 -3.63 2.82 -4.60
C ILE A 136 -3.02 2.91 -3.22
N ASP A 137 -3.49 2.07 -2.31
CA ASP A 137 -3.03 2.03 -0.93
C ASP A 137 -1.52 1.77 -0.84
N THR A 138 -0.87 2.43 0.11
CA THR A 138 0.58 2.30 0.36
C THR A 138 1.00 0.84 0.51
N SER A 139 0.25 0.06 1.27
CA SER A 139 0.57 -1.33 1.55
C SER A 139 0.23 -2.30 0.40
N SER A 140 -0.36 -1.80 -0.69
CA SER A 140 -0.69 -2.63 -1.86
C SER A 140 0.47 -2.86 -2.83
N TYR A 141 1.56 -2.10 -2.73
CA TYR A 141 2.63 -2.12 -3.73
C TYR A 141 3.68 -3.19 -3.52
N ILE A 142 4.26 -3.65 -4.65
CA ILE A 142 5.64 -4.06 -4.77
C ILE A 142 6.31 -3.19 -5.82
N VAL A 143 7.47 -2.65 -5.51
CA VAL A 143 8.22 -1.76 -6.39
C VAL A 143 9.66 -2.25 -6.49
N ARG A 144 10.24 -2.33 -7.70
CA ARG A 144 11.67 -2.58 -7.83
C ARG A 144 12.45 -1.52 -7.07
N ARG A 145 13.52 -1.91 -6.39
CA ARG A 145 14.24 -1.00 -5.51
C ARG A 145 14.80 0.22 -6.24
N ASP A 146 15.33 0.05 -7.43
CA ASP A 146 15.84 1.14 -8.28
C ASP A 146 14.73 2.16 -8.61
N VAL A 147 13.53 1.69 -8.91
CA VAL A 147 12.34 2.52 -9.10
C VAL A 147 11.99 3.26 -7.81
N ALA A 148 11.92 2.55 -6.68
CA ALA A 148 11.59 3.13 -5.38
C ALA A 148 12.60 4.22 -4.96
N ILE A 149 13.89 4.01 -5.21
CA ILE A 149 14.96 5.00 -4.99
C ILE A 149 14.73 6.23 -5.88
N THR A 150 14.45 6.03 -7.15
CA THR A 150 14.28 7.13 -8.12
C THR A 150 13.14 8.06 -7.75
N ILE A 151 12.03 7.52 -7.25
CA ILE A 151 10.85 8.33 -6.90
C ILE A 151 10.62 8.47 -5.39
N GLY A 152 11.57 8.08 -4.55
CA GLY A 152 11.46 8.16 -3.11
C GLY A 152 11.07 9.56 -2.60
N HIS A 153 11.50 10.61 -3.32
CA HIS A 153 11.12 12.01 -3.03
C HIS A 153 9.61 12.27 -3.11
N ALA A 154 8.85 11.47 -3.86
CA ALA A 154 7.40 11.62 -3.97
C ALA A 154 6.66 11.31 -2.65
N TRP A 155 7.31 10.55 -1.74
CA TRP A 155 6.83 10.37 -0.38
C TRP A 155 7.04 11.60 0.52
N TYR A 156 7.86 12.56 0.10
CA TYR A 156 8.16 13.74 0.89
C TYR A 156 7.00 14.73 0.85
N GLY A 157 5.96 14.44 1.61
CA GLY A 157 4.74 15.23 1.70
C GLY A 157 3.97 14.88 2.96
N GLN A 158 3.00 15.73 3.28
CA GLN A 158 2.02 15.48 4.32
C GLN A 158 0.88 14.59 3.78
N TRP A 159 -0.32 14.82 4.19
CA TRP A 159 -1.50 14.12 3.70
C TRP A 159 -1.56 14.12 2.15
N GLY A 160 -1.74 12.93 1.58
CA GLY A 160 -1.82 12.75 0.13
C GLY A 160 -0.48 12.47 -0.57
N ALA A 161 0.63 12.27 0.15
CA ALA A 161 1.90 11.86 -0.46
C ALA A 161 1.81 10.49 -1.14
N ASP A 162 0.98 9.59 -0.65
CA ASP A 162 0.61 8.33 -1.28
C ASP A 162 0.05 8.51 -2.71
N ARG A 163 -0.79 9.53 -2.91
CA ARG A 163 -1.32 9.89 -4.23
C ARG A 163 -0.24 10.44 -5.14
N GLN A 164 0.67 11.23 -4.59
CA GLN A 164 1.83 11.75 -5.35
C GLN A 164 2.75 10.62 -5.75
N PHE A 165 3.02 9.69 -4.85
CA PHE A 165 3.82 8.50 -5.15
C PHE A 165 3.19 7.67 -6.27
N PHE A 166 1.89 7.39 -6.18
CA PHE A 166 1.15 6.68 -7.22
C PHE A 166 1.19 7.41 -8.57
N ALA A 167 0.98 8.72 -8.59
CA ALA A 167 1.04 9.52 -9.80
C ALA A 167 2.43 9.44 -10.44
N ASN A 168 3.50 9.55 -9.65
CA ASN A 168 4.88 9.43 -10.11
C ASN A 168 5.19 8.03 -10.66
N LEU A 169 4.73 6.96 -9.99
CA LEU A 169 4.86 5.60 -10.51
C LEU A 169 4.24 5.47 -11.89
N ARG A 170 2.98 5.86 -12.04
CA ARG A 170 2.25 5.75 -13.31
C ARG A 170 2.89 6.56 -14.43
N GLN A 171 3.33 7.78 -14.11
CA GLN A 171 3.88 8.70 -15.11
C GLN A 171 5.26 8.27 -15.61
N ASN A 172 6.13 7.83 -14.70
CA ASN A 172 7.53 7.58 -15.01
C ASN A 172 7.84 6.10 -15.25
N PHE A 173 6.99 5.18 -14.76
CA PHE A 173 7.18 3.74 -14.83
C PHE A 173 5.90 3.06 -15.33
N PRO A 174 5.62 3.13 -16.64
CA PRO A 174 4.34 2.65 -17.19
C PRO A 174 4.23 1.12 -17.26
N GLN A 175 5.31 0.38 -17.02
CA GLN A 175 5.30 -1.08 -17.02
C GLN A 175 4.89 -1.60 -15.64
N TYR A 176 3.59 -1.79 -15.45
CA TYR A 176 3.04 -2.30 -14.19
C TYR A 176 1.81 -3.18 -14.39
N GLU A 177 1.47 -3.94 -13.38
CA GLU A 177 0.32 -4.83 -13.42
C GLU A 177 -0.37 -4.93 -12.06
N CYS A 178 -1.69 -5.07 -12.09
CA CYS A 178 -2.49 -5.45 -10.94
C CYS A 178 -2.55 -6.97 -10.81
N THR A 179 -2.49 -7.48 -9.58
CA THR A 179 -2.72 -8.91 -9.32
C THR A 179 -4.16 -9.33 -9.56
N ASN A 180 -5.11 -8.38 -9.58
CA ASN A 180 -6.56 -8.58 -9.61
C ASN A 180 -7.06 -9.46 -8.44
N LYS A 181 -6.35 -9.45 -7.32
CA LYS A 181 -6.69 -10.18 -6.09
C LYS A 181 -6.64 -9.25 -4.89
N HIS A 182 -7.61 -9.39 -4.00
CA HIS A 182 -7.70 -8.67 -2.75
C HIS A 182 -6.86 -9.40 -1.70
N THR A 183 -5.59 -9.07 -1.61
CA THR A 183 -4.63 -9.77 -0.74
C THR A 183 -3.97 -8.87 0.29
N LEU A 184 -4.17 -7.56 0.22
CA LEU A 184 -3.92 -6.67 1.34
C LEU A 184 -5.16 -6.67 2.24
N CYS A 185 -4.96 -6.80 3.54
CA CYS A 185 -5.98 -6.66 4.56
C CYS A 185 -5.80 -5.33 5.27
N TYR A 186 -6.69 -4.39 4.99
CA TYR A 186 -6.66 -3.02 5.48
C TYR A 186 -7.62 -2.86 6.65
N ARG A 187 -7.10 -2.48 7.81
CA ARG A 187 -7.90 -2.21 9.00
C ARG A 187 -8.21 -0.72 9.12
N LEU A 188 -9.47 -0.41 9.27
CA LEU A 188 -9.93 0.95 9.54
C LEU A 188 -9.48 1.37 10.95
N ASP A 189 -8.86 2.52 11.06
CA ASP A 189 -8.43 3.07 12.34
C ASP A 189 -9.56 3.71 13.15
N ASN A 190 -9.29 3.97 14.45
CA ASN A 190 -10.24 4.63 15.35
C ASN A 190 -10.47 6.12 15.00
N ASN A 191 -9.64 6.72 14.16
CA ASN A 191 -9.76 8.12 13.79
C ASN A 191 -10.74 8.34 12.65
N THR A 192 -11.04 7.29 11.88
CA THR A 192 -12.04 7.31 10.80
C THR A 192 -13.47 7.50 11.31
N GLY A 193 -13.72 7.27 12.62
CA GLY A 193 -15.05 7.44 13.25
C GLY A 193 -15.29 8.78 13.96
N LYS A 194 -14.28 9.64 14.12
CA LYS A 194 -14.44 10.92 14.83
C LYS A 194 -15.10 12.04 14.01
N GLY A 195 -15.60 11.73 12.84
CA GLY A 195 -16.18 12.72 11.95
C GLY A 195 -17.46 12.25 11.28
N GLU A 196 -18.49 11.91 12.04
CA GLU A 196 -19.85 11.77 11.46
C GLU A 196 -20.27 13.02 10.68
N SER A 197 -19.65 14.16 10.96
CA SER A 197 -19.83 15.43 10.25
C SER A 197 -18.84 15.67 9.11
N ASN A 198 -17.79 14.86 8.92
CA ASN A 198 -16.87 15.00 7.81
C ASN A 198 -17.29 14.09 6.65
N PRO A 199 -17.84 14.65 5.55
CA PRO A 199 -18.26 13.86 4.40
C PRO A 199 -17.11 13.11 3.70
N ASN A 200 -15.87 13.41 4.07
CA ASN A 200 -14.65 12.76 3.56
C ASN A 200 -14.09 11.71 4.52
N SER A 201 -14.77 11.37 5.62
CA SER A 201 -14.31 10.33 6.53
C SER A 201 -14.37 8.96 5.84
N VAL A 202 -13.24 8.29 5.79
CA VAL A 202 -13.10 6.95 5.25
C VAL A 202 -13.49 5.96 6.35
N ASN A 203 -14.70 5.45 6.31
CA ASN A 203 -15.23 4.46 7.26
C ASN A 203 -15.87 3.29 6.50
N LYS A 204 -16.38 2.30 7.20
CA LYS A 204 -17.02 1.13 6.56
C LYS A 204 -18.15 1.50 5.60
N ASP A 205 -18.94 2.50 5.94
CA ASP A 205 -20.07 2.95 5.10
C ASP A 205 -19.57 3.61 3.81
N PHE A 206 -18.42 4.29 3.87
CA PHE A 206 -17.74 4.82 2.69
C PHE A 206 -17.45 3.71 1.68
N PHE A 207 -16.83 2.62 2.10
CA PHE A 207 -16.50 1.51 1.20
C PHE A 207 -17.74 0.78 0.69
N ILE A 208 -18.71 0.51 1.56
CA ILE A 208 -19.98 -0.14 1.16
C ILE A 208 -20.72 0.71 0.12
N LYS A 209 -20.87 2.01 0.37
CA LYS A 209 -21.48 2.96 -0.58
C LYS A 209 -20.67 3.08 -1.86
N GLY A 210 -19.34 3.21 -1.75
CA GLY A 210 -18.46 3.32 -2.89
C GLY A 210 -18.55 2.11 -3.81
N ASN A 211 -18.52 0.92 -3.26
CA ASN A 211 -18.69 -0.32 -4.01
C ASN A 211 -20.05 -0.39 -4.73
N LYS A 212 -21.12 0.05 -4.06
CA LYS A 212 -22.46 0.09 -4.64
C LYS A 212 -22.50 1.06 -5.83
N ILE A 213 -22.04 2.30 -5.65
CA ILE A 213 -21.98 3.30 -6.71
C ILE A 213 -21.14 2.83 -7.88
N GLN A 214 -19.99 2.22 -7.60
CA GLN A 214 -19.11 1.72 -8.63
C GLN A 214 -19.77 0.61 -9.45
N LYS A 215 -20.45 -0.32 -8.78
CA LYS A 215 -21.20 -1.39 -9.45
C LYS A 215 -22.34 -0.85 -10.32
N GLU A 216 -23.09 0.13 -9.82
CA GLU A 216 -24.17 0.79 -10.57
C GLU A 216 -23.62 1.52 -11.80
N LYS A 217 -22.47 2.18 -11.67
CA LYS A 217 -21.87 2.97 -12.73
C LYS A 217 -21.20 2.14 -13.83
N TYR A 218 -20.60 1.01 -13.46
CA TYR A 218 -19.80 0.19 -14.37
C TYR A 218 -20.34 -1.22 -14.60
N ASP A 219 -21.50 -1.54 -14.02
CA ASP A 219 -22.22 -2.82 -14.10
C ASP A 219 -21.46 -4.04 -13.55
N THR A 220 -20.14 -3.99 -13.51
CA THR A 220 -19.26 -5.03 -12.95
C THR A 220 -18.10 -4.38 -12.23
N ILE A 221 -17.31 -5.20 -11.50
CA ILE A 221 -15.99 -4.76 -11.04
C ILE A 221 -15.20 -4.35 -12.28
N HIS A 222 -15.04 -3.05 -12.45
CA HIS A 222 -14.39 -2.47 -13.60
C HIS A 222 -13.04 -1.92 -13.19
N PHE A 223 -11.98 -2.32 -13.90
CA PHE A 223 -10.63 -1.80 -13.73
C PHE A 223 -10.36 -0.69 -14.77
N PRO A 224 -10.79 0.55 -14.52
CA PRO A 224 -10.78 1.61 -15.54
C PRO A 224 -9.37 1.94 -16.05
N TRP A 225 -8.33 1.73 -15.24
CA TRP A 225 -6.93 1.94 -15.65
C TRP A 225 -6.46 1.00 -16.77
N LYS A 226 -7.10 -0.15 -16.99
CA LYS A 226 -6.78 -1.01 -18.14
C LYS A 226 -7.04 -0.28 -19.47
N LYS A 227 -8.00 0.64 -19.50
CA LYS A 227 -8.26 1.51 -20.67
C LYS A 227 -7.34 2.72 -20.72
N GLU A 228 -6.97 3.26 -19.56
CA GLU A 228 -6.11 4.44 -19.45
C GLU A 228 -4.65 4.13 -19.80
N MET A 229 -4.17 2.91 -19.54
CA MET A 229 -2.82 2.50 -19.92
C MET A 229 -2.53 2.73 -21.41
N LYS A 230 -3.50 2.47 -22.29
CA LYS A 230 -3.34 2.76 -23.74
C LYS A 230 -3.26 4.25 -24.06
N THR A 231 -3.83 5.09 -23.22
CA THR A 231 -3.85 6.54 -23.42
C THR A 231 -2.62 7.23 -22.82
N VAL A 232 -2.15 6.76 -21.67
CA VAL A 232 -0.93 7.29 -21.01
C VAL A 232 0.34 6.95 -21.81
N ALA A 233 0.39 5.77 -22.41
CA ALA A 233 1.49 5.39 -23.31
C ALA A 233 1.63 6.33 -24.54
N ARG A 234 0.58 7.05 -24.90
CA ARG A 234 0.57 8.01 -26.01
C ARG A 234 0.90 9.45 -25.62
N VAL A 235 0.97 9.77 -24.33
CA VAL A 235 1.08 11.16 -23.85
C VAL A 235 2.42 11.47 -23.19
N ALA A 236 3.34 10.53 -23.07
CA ALA A 236 4.69 10.82 -22.60
C ALA A 236 5.47 11.56 -23.71
N PRO A 237 5.80 12.86 -23.54
CA PRO A 237 6.56 13.59 -24.53
C PRO A 237 7.96 12.99 -24.61
N GLY A 238 8.32 12.42 -25.76
CA GLY A 238 9.66 11.97 -26.06
C GLY A 238 9.93 10.47 -26.00
N ILE A 239 8.91 9.63 -25.74
CA ILE A 239 9.06 8.18 -25.86
C ILE A 239 8.25 7.73 -27.08
N SER A 240 8.93 7.50 -28.19
CA SER A 240 8.37 6.77 -29.35
C SER A 240 8.26 5.31 -28.93
N ILE A 241 7.06 4.82 -28.71
CA ILE A 241 6.81 3.38 -28.61
C ILE A 241 6.80 2.87 -30.05
N ILE A 242 7.85 2.13 -30.41
CA ILE A 242 7.84 1.30 -31.61
C ILE A 242 6.90 0.13 -31.31
N GLU A 243 5.87 -0.02 -32.14
CA GLU A 243 4.91 -1.12 -32.11
C GLU A 243 5.58 -2.49 -32.27
#